data_54ba08a422b41bf018c16b914984e6c8
#
_entry.id   54ba08a422b41bf018c16b914984e6c8
#
_cell.length_a   1.000
_cell.length_b   1.000
_cell.length_c   1.000
_cell.angle_alpha   90.00
_cell.angle_beta   90.00
_cell.angle_gamma   90.00
#
_symmetry.space_group_name_H-M   'P 1'
#
loop_
_entity.id
_entity.type
_entity.pdbx_description
1 polymer ?
#
loop_
_entity_poly.entity_id
_entity_poly.type
_entity_poly.pdbx_seq_one_letter_code
_entity_poly.pdbx_strand_id
1 'polypeptide(L)'
;MPLLEENMALCNKLHNVYYTIKRENYVTSQNFSNSTSFNNEDYQYDYIIGNPPYMKIAKDAAEALAMPEVCYGAPNLYFLFCAMGVHNLKKEQELVYIIPRSWTSGAYFRKFREYLFDNCVITDIHLFESRDKVFEGESVLQETMIIKVKKTSIAPHSISITSSSTSEFNDIRSFCAPYETVVAKNRFVYLVTNKEDADILHTINHFHKTLPEINLKMQTGIIVDFRTREVLRNEIEDGAYPLLYSQHIKDGKVVWPLGKDGEVIKTDKKSYLQENGDFLIVKRFTSKEEPRRLQCGIYLKKKYDKFKYISTQNKVNFIKCDSPCVTYGLYVLLNSTLYDCYYRILNGSTQVNSTEINQMPIPERQVIEEMGKELMHHELSVANCNKILNKWIN
;
A
#
# COMPACT_ATOMS: atom_id res chain seq x y z
N MET A 1 -28.31 -15.94 -14.09
CA MET A 1 -28.37 -15.99 -15.59
C MET A 1 -29.80 -15.79 -16.11
N PRO A 2 -30.87 -16.52 -15.72
CA PRO A 2 -32.22 -16.30 -16.28
C PRO A 2 -32.70 -14.84 -16.15
N LEU A 3 -32.57 -14.23 -14.98
CA LEU A 3 -32.96 -12.84 -14.75
C LEU A 3 -32.23 -11.83 -15.66
N LEU A 4 -30.93 -12.07 -15.94
CA LEU A 4 -30.16 -11.22 -16.85
C LEU A 4 -30.70 -11.36 -18.30
N GLU A 5 -30.97 -12.59 -18.74
CA GLU A 5 -31.51 -12.89 -20.06
C GLU A 5 -32.89 -12.25 -20.24
N GLU A 6 -33.76 -12.33 -19.22
CA GLU A 6 -35.07 -11.69 -19.22
C GLU A 6 -35.00 -10.18 -19.32
N ASN A 7 -34.15 -9.55 -18.52
CA ASN A 7 -33.96 -8.09 -18.55
C ASN A 7 -33.38 -7.61 -19.87
N MET A 8 -32.42 -8.33 -20.44
CA MET A 8 -31.84 -8.00 -21.73
C MET A 8 -32.85 -8.17 -22.89
N ALA A 9 -33.71 -9.21 -22.82
CA ALA A 9 -34.77 -9.40 -23.77
C ALA A 9 -35.81 -8.27 -23.70
N LEU A 10 -36.12 -7.77 -22.49
CA LEU A 10 -36.99 -6.61 -22.29
C LEU A 10 -36.37 -5.33 -22.90
N CYS A 11 -35.08 -5.07 -22.63
CA CYS A 11 -34.35 -3.94 -23.19
C CYS A 11 -34.36 -3.98 -24.72
N ASN A 12 -34.16 -5.13 -25.34
CA ASN A 12 -34.21 -5.27 -26.77
C ASN A 12 -35.59 -4.88 -27.33
N LYS A 13 -36.68 -5.33 -26.72
CA LYS A 13 -38.04 -4.95 -27.13
C LYS A 13 -38.31 -3.46 -27.06
N LEU A 14 -37.76 -2.78 -26.04
CA LEU A 14 -38.04 -1.36 -25.81
C LEU A 14 -37.10 -0.42 -26.58
N HIS A 15 -35.84 -0.83 -26.84
CA HIS A 15 -34.77 0.05 -27.29
C HIS A 15 -33.94 -0.51 -28.46
N ASN A 16 -34.34 -1.61 -29.10
CA ASN A 16 -33.56 -2.29 -30.14
C ASN A 16 -32.11 -2.61 -29.70
N VAL A 17 -31.95 -3.12 -28.48
CA VAL A 17 -30.67 -3.49 -27.94
C VAL A 17 -30.32 -4.91 -28.33
N TYR A 18 -29.22 -5.10 -29.05
CA TYR A 18 -28.66 -6.41 -29.38
C TYR A 18 -27.65 -6.81 -28.31
N TYR A 19 -27.70 -8.07 -27.84
CA TYR A 19 -26.82 -8.56 -26.82
C TYR A 19 -26.31 -9.98 -27.11
N THR A 20 -25.13 -10.28 -26.53
CA THR A 20 -24.55 -11.62 -26.53
C THR A 20 -24.10 -11.96 -25.11
N ILE A 21 -24.51 -13.11 -24.59
CA ILE A 21 -24.07 -13.61 -23.29
C ILE A 21 -23.01 -14.68 -23.51
N LYS A 22 -21.78 -14.40 -23.05
CA LYS A 22 -20.65 -15.34 -23.09
C LYS A 22 -20.49 -16.01 -21.72
N ARG A 23 -20.45 -17.35 -21.70
CA ARG A 23 -20.28 -18.18 -20.49
C ARG A 23 -18.86 -18.78 -20.48
N GLU A 24 -17.85 -17.96 -20.41
CA GLU A 24 -16.46 -18.36 -20.49
C GLU A 24 -15.63 -17.65 -19.41
N ASN A 25 -14.43 -18.14 -19.15
CA ASN A 25 -13.49 -17.45 -18.27
C ASN A 25 -12.95 -16.23 -18.98
N TYR A 26 -13.28 -15.03 -18.48
CA TYR A 26 -12.97 -13.75 -19.15
C TYR A 26 -11.47 -13.54 -19.38
N VAL A 27 -10.60 -14.12 -18.54
CA VAL A 27 -9.14 -13.96 -18.66
C VAL A 27 -8.53 -15.01 -19.61
N THR A 28 -8.90 -16.29 -19.44
CA THR A 28 -8.23 -17.40 -20.13
C THR A 28 -8.84 -17.74 -21.51
N SER A 29 -10.04 -17.23 -21.81
CA SER A 29 -10.65 -17.40 -23.12
C SER A 29 -10.09 -16.45 -24.20
N GLN A 30 -9.16 -15.56 -23.82
CA GLN A 30 -8.61 -14.52 -24.67
C GLN A 30 -7.08 -14.56 -24.66
N ASN A 31 -6.45 -14.07 -25.72
CA ASN A 31 -5.01 -13.90 -25.80
C ASN A 31 -4.61 -12.51 -25.32
N PHE A 32 -3.96 -12.45 -24.16
CA PHE A 32 -3.35 -11.23 -23.66
C PHE A 32 -1.93 -11.11 -24.21
N SER A 33 -1.69 -10.21 -25.15
CA SER A 33 -0.34 -9.91 -25.63
C SER A 33 -0.12 -8.41 -25.69
N ASN A 34 1.05 -7.94 -25.29
CA ASN A 34 1.46 -6.55 -25.47
C ASN A 34 1.73 -6.15 -26.93
N SER A 35 1.64 -7.10 -27.87
CA SER A 35 1.82 -6.79 -29.27
C SER A 35 0.59 -6.08 -29.82
N THR A 36 0.80 -4.88 -30.31
CA THR A 36 -0.18 -4.02 -31.04
C THR A 36 -0.71 -4.64 -32.33
N SER A 37 -0.48 -5.92 -32.57
CA SER A 37 -0.69 -6.58 -33.85
C SER A 37 -1.83 -7.60 -33.91
N PHE A 38 -2.63 -7.72 -32.87
CA PHE A 38 -3.78 -8.62 -32.93
C PHE A 38 -5.05 -7.82 -33.20
N ASN A 39 -5.51 -7.89 -34.44
CA ASN A 39 -6.88 -7.57 -34.85
C ASN A 39 -7.85 -8.61 -34.27
N ASN A 40 -8.08 -8.55 -32.94
CA ASN A 40 -9.15 -9.32 -32.32
C ASN A 40 -10.40 -8.43 -32.35
N GLU A 41 -11.01 -8.32 -33.55
CA GLU A 41 -12.22 -7.50 -33.77
C GLU A 41 -13.37 -7.90 -32.83
N ASP A 42 -13.36 -9.14 -32.35
CA ASP A 42 -14.40 -9.71 -31.49
C ASP A 42 -14.40 -9.14 -30.02
N TYR A 43 -13.34 -8.44 -29.61
CA TYR A 43 -13.18 -7.93 -28.25
C TYR A 43 -12.75 -6.46 -28.20
N GLN A 44 -13.29 -5.65 -29.09
CA GLN A 44 -13.05 -4.19 -29.11
C GLN A 44 -14.31 -3.46 -28.64
N TYR A 45 -14.24 -2.88 -27.44
CA TYR A 45 -15.39 -2.23 -26.80
C TYR A 45 -15.21 -0.71 -26.70
N ASP A 46 -16.31 0.01 -26.86
CA ASP A 46 -16.37 1.45 -26.63
C ASP A 46 -16.45 1.76 -25.13
N TYR A 47 -17.20 0.97 -24.37
CA TYR A 47 -17.36 1.10 -22.92
C TYR A 47 -17.26 -0.26 -22.25
N ILE A 48 -16.53 -0.28 -21.13
CA ILE A 48 -16.46 -1.47 -20.28
C ILE A 48 -16.85 -1.07 -18.85
N ILE A 49 -17.81 -1.76 -18.28
CA ILE A 49 -18.22 -1.58 -16.88
C ILE A 49 -18.20 -2.93 -16.18
N GLY A 50 -17.73 -2.96 -14.92
CA GLY A 50 -17.66 -4.22 -14.21
C GLY A 50 -17.38 -4.14 -12.71
N ASN A 51 -17.75 -5.23 -12.06
CA ASN A 51 -17.38 -5.57 -10.68
C ASN A 51 -16.73 -6.96 -10.72
N PRO A 52 -15.40 -7.05 -10.90
CA PRO A 52 -14.68 -8.31 -11.01
C PRO A 52 -14.57 -9.03 -9.65
N PRO A 53 -14.30 -10.35 -9.63
CA PRO A 53 -14.14 -11.10 -8.37
C PRO A 53 -12.87 -10.66 -7.61
N TYR A 54 -12.98 -10.45 -6.27
CA TYR A 54 -11.89 -10.01 -5.38
C TYR A 54 -11.17 -11.20 -4.75
N MET A 55 -10.73 -12.14 -5.56
CA MET A 55 -10.11 -13.37 -5.10
C MET A 55 -8.62 -13.40 -5.42
N LYS A 56 -7.79 -13.73 -4.42
CA LYS A 56 -6.38 -14.01 -4.61
C LYS A 56 -6.21 -15.41 -5.18
N ILE A 57 -5.41 -15.55 -6.22
CA ILE A 57 -5.11 -16.83 -6.87
C ILE A 57 -3.63 -17.21 -6.73
N ALA A 58 -3.33 -18.48 -6.99
CA ALA A 58 -1.96 -18.97 -7.00
C ALA A 58 -1.17 -18.41 -8.19
N LYS A 59 0.16 -18.41 -8.08
CA LYS A 59 1.05 -17.91 -9.16
C LYS A 59 0.99 -18.77 -10.42
N ASP A 60 0.65 -20.02 -10.27
CA ASP A 60 0.52 -21.04 -11.31
C ASP A 60 -0.93 -21.27 -11.75
N ALA A 61 -1.87 -20.45 -11.27
CA ALA A 61 -3.24 -20.48 -11.78
C ALA A 61 -3.29 -20.09 -13.26
N ALA A 62 -4.22 -20.66 -13.99
CA ALA A 62 -4.36 -20.45 -15.44
C ALA A 62 -4.46 -18.96 -15.83
N GLU A 63 -5.20 -18.18 -15.04
CA GLU A 63 -5.35 -16.73 -15.25
C GLU A 63 -4.04 -15.98 -15.01
N ALA A 64 -3.22 -16.40 -14.03
CA ALA A 64 -1.92 -15.79 -13.76
C ALA A 64 -0.92 -16.10 -14.88
N LEU A 65 -0.96 -17.31 -15.40
CA LEU A 65 -0.12 -17.76 -16.51
C LEU A 65 -0.51 -17.14 -17.85
N ALA A 66 -1.79 -16.80 -18.02
CA ALA A 66 -2.28 -16.11 -19.22
C ALA A 66 -1.84 -14.64 -19.29
N MET A 67 -1.47 -14.01 -18.14
CA MET A 67 -1.15 -12.58 -18.07
C MET A 67 0.13 -12.30 -17.23
N PRO A 68 1.27 -12.90 -17.56
CA PRO A 68 2.50 -12.81 -16.74
C PRO A 68 3.09 -11.38 -16.70
N GLU A 69 2.80 -10.55 -17.69
CA GLU A 69 3.32 -9.19 -17.77
C GLU A 69 2.74 -8.28 -16.71
N VAL A 70 1.51 -8.51 -16.26
CA VAL A 70 0.85 -7.71 -15.21
C VAL A 70 0.96 -8.32 -13.82
N CYS A 71 1.54 -9.54 -13.70
CA CYS A 71 1.68 -10.25 -12.44
C CYS A 71 3.03 -9.99 -11.78
N TYR A 72 3.00 -9.68 -10.47
CA TYR A 72 4.16 -9.65 -9.58
C TYR A 72 3.82 -10.43 -8.30
N GLY A 73 4.27 -11.68 -8.23
CA GLY A 73 3.91 -12.57 -7.11
C GLY A 73 2.57 -13.28 -7.35
N ALA A 74 1.82 -13.59 -6.29
CA ALA A 74 0.51 -14.22 -6.38
C ALA A 74 -0.56 -13.15 -6.64
N PRO A 75 -1.23 -13.19 -7.79
CA PRO A 75 -2.15 -12.13 -8.20
C PRO A 75 -3.53 -12.22 -7.54
N ASN A 76 -4.32 -11.17 -7.74
CA ASN A 76 -5.73 -11.13 -7.43
C ASN A 76 -6.52 -10.97 -8.73
N LEU A 77 -7.64 -11.67 -8.87
CA LEU A 77 -8.41 -11.69 -10.11
C LEU A 77 -8.88 -10.31 -10.57
N TYR A 78 -9.27 -9.42 -9.66
CA TYR A 78 -9.83 -8.12 -10.03
C TYR A 78 -8.90 -7.30 -10.93
N PHE A 79 -7.59 -7.32 -10.68
CA PHE A 79 -6.69 -6.54 -11.52
C PHE A 79 -6.35 -7.24 -12.84
N LEU A 80 -6.42 -8.57 -12.92
CA LEU A 80 -6.33 -9.29 -14.18
C LEU A 80 -7.53 -8.96 -15.07
N PHE A 81 -8.74 -8.95 -14.50
CA PHE A 81 -9.94 -8.50 -15.21
C PHE A 81 -9.83 -7.05 -15.68
N CYS A 82 -9.29 -6.15 -14.83
CA CYS A 82 -9.10 -4.76 -15.21
C CYS A 82 -8.08 -4.62 -16.36
N ALA A 83 -6.96 -5.32 -16.29
CA ALA A 83 -5.95 -5.30 -17.35
C ALA A 83 -6.47 -5.89 -18.67
N MET A 84 -7.24 -6.98 -18.61
CA MET A 84 -7.92 -7.54 -19.78
C MET A 84 -8.96 -6.57 -20.33
N GLY A 85 -9.72 -5.88 -19.48
CA GLY A 85 -10.64 -4.82 -19.89
C GLY A 85 -9.91 -3.69 -20.63
N VAL A 86 -8.80 -3.20 -20.10
CA VAL A 86 -7.96 -2.19 -20.77
C VAL A 86 -7.44 -2.71 -22.12
N HIS A 87 -7.05 -4.00 -22.19
CA HIS A 87 -6.64 -4.63 -23.45
C HIS A 87 -7.76 -4.55 -24.51
N ASN A 88 -8.98 -4.91 -24.11
CA ASN A 88 -10.15 -4.98 -24.97
C ASN A 88 -10.82 -3.62 -25.26
N LEU A 89 -10.40 -2.56 -24.60
CA LEU A 89 -10.95 -1.22 -24.79
C LEU A 89 -10.40 -0.59 -26.08
N LYS A 90 -11.24 0.03 -26.89
CA LYS A 90 -10.81 0.84 -28.04
C LYS A 90 -10.07 2.10 -27.57
N LYS A 91 -9.21 2.65 -28.43
CA LYS A 91 -8.52 3.91 -28.16
C LYS A 91 -9.54 5.04 -27.96
N GLU A 92 -9.23 5.95 -27.03
CA GLU A 92 -10.07 7.09 -26.60
C GLU A 92 -11.39 6.68 -25.90
N GLN A 93 -11.58 5.40 -25.59
CA GLN A 93 -12.77 4.90 -24.91
C GLN A 93 -12.55 4.66 -23.42
N GLU A 94 -13.61 4.34 -22.67
CA GLU A 94 -13.62 4.39 -21.21
C GLU A 94 -13.95 3.04 -20.57
N LEU A 95 -13.27 2.76 -19.42
CA LEU A 95 -13.56 1.64 -18.55
C LEU A 95 -13.92 2.16 -17.16
N VAL A 96 -14.99 1.62 -16.57
CA VAL A 96 -15.42 1.91 -15.19
C VAL A 96 -15.51 0.61 -14.41
N TYR A 97 -14.68 0.50 -13.38
CA TYR A 97 -14.66 -0.67 -12.50
C TYR A 97 -14.79 -0.31 -11.03
N ILE A 98 -15.52 -1.15 -10.28
CA ILE A 98 -15.46 -1.14 -8.83
C ILE A 98 -14.45 -2.20 -8.39
N ILE A 99 -13.39 -1.80 -7.69
CA ILE A 99 -12.26 -2.65 -7.30
C ILE A 99 -11.72 -2.26 -5.92
N PRO A 100 -11.04 -3.18 -5.20
CA PRO A 100 -10.32 -2.84 -3.97
C PRO A 100 -9.24 -1.79 -4.21
N ARG A 101 -9.05 -0.86 -3.27
CA ARG A 101 -8.06 0.22 -3.39
C ARG A 101 -6.60 -0.19 -3.15
N SER A 102 -6.33 -1.43 -2.74
CA SER A 102 -4.98 -1.92 -2.41
C SER A 102 -3.97 -1.86 -3.58
N TRP A 103 -4.44 -1.76 -4.82
CA TRP A 103 -3.57 -1.62 -5.99
C TRP A 103 -2.88 -0.26 -6.10
N THR A 104 -3.39 0.78 -5.43
CA THR A 104 -2.90 2.15 -5.57
C THR A 104 -1.45 2.34 -5.15
N SER A 105 -0.96 1.59 -4.15
CA SER A 105 0.41 1.66 -3.64
C SER A 105 1.07 0.29 -3.40
N GLY A 106 0.27 -0.76 -3.22
CA GLY A 106 0.75 -2.09 -2.85
C GLY A 106 1.81 -2.66 -3.81
N ALA A 107 2.87 -3.25 -3.26
CA ALA A 107 4.01 -3.76 -4.03
C ALA A 107 3.64 -4.85 -5.04
N TYR A 108 2.67 -5.71 -4.69
CA TYR A 108 2.20 -6.78 -5.57
C TYR A 108 1.52 -6.29 -6.84
N PHE A 109 1.07 -5.03 -6.86
CA PHE A 109 0.36 -4.42 -7.99
C PHE A 109 1.24 -3.55 -8.88
N ARG A 110 2.57 -3.56 -8.67
CA ARG A 110 3.50 -2.71 -9.42
C ARG A 110 3.36 -2.90 -10.91
N LYS A 111 3.46 -4.14 -11.41
CA LYS A 111 3.35 -4.44 -12.85
C LYS A 111 1.98 -4.09 -13.42
N PHE A 112 0.91 -4.30 -12.64
CA PHE A 112 -0.44 -3.88 -13.04
C PHE A 112 -0.52 -2.35 -13.19
N ARG A 113 0.03 -1.57 -12.24
CA ARG A 113 0.07 -0.10 -12.38
C ARG A 113 0.90 0.34 -13.57
N GLU A 114 2.04 -0.30 -13.81
CA GLU A 114 2.87 -0.06 -14.99
C GLU A 114 2.04 -0.24 -16.27
N TYR A 115 1.39 -1.38 -16.40
CA TYR A 115 0.52 -1.67 -17.54
C TYR A 115 -0.64 -0.68 -17.68
N LEU A 116 -1.35 -0.39 -16.57
CA LEU A 116 -2.50 0.52 -16.57
C LEU A 116 -2.09 1.93 -17.06
N PHE A 117 -1.03 2.50 -16.51
CA PHE A 117 -0.58 3.85 -16.85
C PHE A 117 0.25 3.96 -18.15
N ASP A 118 0.70 2.85 -18.71
CA ASP A 118 1.27 2.82 -20.06
C ASP A 118 0.17 2.87 -21.13
N ASN A 119 -1.07 2.48 -20.81
CA ASN A 119 -2.17 2.37 -21.75
C ASN A 119 -3.31 3.35 -21.48
N CYS A 120 -3.51 3.80 -20.24
CA CYS A 120 -4.66 4.59 -19.83
C CYS A 120 -4.27 5.73 -18.89
N VAL A 121 -5.18 6.67 -18.75
CA VAL A 121 -5.17 7.71 -17.72
C VAL A 121 -6.41 7.56 -16.84
N ILE A 122 -6.29 7.91 -15.55
CA ILE A 122 -7.46 8.00 -14.65
C ILE A 122 -8.13 9.34 -14.87
N THR A 123 -9.45 9.35 -15.02
CA THR A 123 -10.24 10.58 -15.13
C THR A 123 -11.09 10.85 -13.89
N ASP A 124 -11.61 9.80 -13.28
CA ASP A 124 -12.47 9.91 -12.11
C ASP A 124 -12.19 8.79 -11.09
N ILE A 125 -12.37 9.13 -9.83
CA ILE A 125 -12.27 8.21 -8.69
C ILE A 125 -13.47 8.44 -7.77
N HIS A 126 -14.12 7.36 -7.31
CA HIS A 126 -15.07 7.42 -6.21
C HIS A 126 -14.60 6.54 -5.05
N LEU A 127 -14.61 7.09 -3.83
CA LEU A 127 -14.17 6.42 -2.61
C LEU A 127 -15.34 6.16 -1.68
N PHE A 128 -15.46 4.94 -1.16
CA PHE A 128 -16.39 4.60 -0.10
C PHE A 128 -15.68 4.71 1.26
N GLU A 129 -16.20 5.55 2.16
CA GLU A 129 -15.58 5.81 3.47
C GLU A 129 -15.82 4.67 4.47
N SER A 130 -16.95 3.96 4.35
CA SER A 130 -17.28 2.82 5.22
C SER A 130 -16.95 1.49 4.53
N ARG A 131 -16.24 0.61 5.25
CA ARG A 131 -15.93 -0.75 4.79
C ARG A 131 -17.15 -1.67 4.82
N ASP A 132 -17.98 -1.52 5.84
CA ASP A 132 -19.00 -2.51 6.20
C ASP A 132 -20.34 -2.29 5.49
N LYS A 133 -20.54 -1.10 4.88
CA LYS A 133 -21.82 -0.68 4.30
C LYS A 133 -21.90 -0.78 2.77
N VAL A 134 -20.82 -1.13 2.10
CA VAL A 134 -20.81 -1.21 0.62
C VAL A 134 -21.30 -2.56 0.11
N PHE A 135 -21.04 -3.63 0.85
CA PHE A 135 -21.47 -5.00 0.54
C PHE A 135 -22.07 -5.65 1.78
N GLU A 136 -23.27 -5.21 2.18
CA GLU A 136 -24.00 -5.85 3.28
C GLU A 136 -24.29 -7.32 2.95
N GLY A 137 -23.74 -8.23 3.79
CA GLY A 137 -23.92 -9.68 3.64
C GLY A 137 -22.77 -10.43 2.95
N GLU A 138 -21.78 -9.75 2.37
CA GLU A 138 -20.55 -10.38 1.88
C GLU A 138 -19.38 -10.06 2.80
N SER A 139 -18.53 -11.05 3.10
CA SER A 139 -17.34 -10.87 3.95
C SER A 139 -16.18 -10.14 3.23
N VAL A 140 -16.50 -9.04 2.55
CA VAL A 140 -15.50 -8.20 1.86
C VAL A 140 -14.89 -7.21 2.85
N LEU A 141 -13.81 -7.60 3.49
CA LEU A 141 -13.03 -6.76 4.43
C LEU A 141 -12.14 -5.71 3.74
N GLN A 142 -12.27 -5.52 2.43
CA GLN A 142 -11.41 -4.61 1.66
C GLN A 142 -12.15 -3.31 1.34
N GLU A 143 -11.45 -2.19 1.54
CA GLU A 143 -11.95 -0.90 1.04
C GLU A 143 -11.99 -0.91 -0.48
N THR A 144 -13.14 -0.62 -1.03
CA THR A 144 -13.37 -0.55 -2.47
C THR A 144 -13.42 0.88 -2.96
N MET A 145 -13.19 1.03 -4.25
CA MET A 145 -13.30 2.31 -4.98
C MET A 145 -13.86 2.07 -6.37
N ILE A 146 -14.50 3.06 -6.94
CA ILE A 146 -14.80 3.07 -8.37
C ILE A 146 -13.70 3.87 -9.07
N ILE A 147 -13.15 3.33 -10.14
CA ILE A 147 -12.25 4.05 -11.02
C ILE A 147 -12.86 4.18 -12.41
N LYS A 148 -12.68 5.36 -13.03
CA LYS A 148 -12.88 5.52 -14.46
C LYS A 148 -11.55 5.82 -15.11
N VAL A 149 -11.19 5.04 -16.11
CA VAL A 149 -9.98 5.22 -16.89
C VAL A 149 -10.32 5.38 -18.35
N LYS A 150 -9.55 6.20 -19.05
CA LYS A 150 -9.65 6.41 -20.49
C LYS A 150 -8.40 5.86 -21.18
N LYS A 151 -8.58 5.10 -22.27
CA LYS A 151 -7.46 4.53 -23.06
C LYS A 151 -6.84 5.58 -23.96
N THR A 152 -5.99 6.40 -23.38
CA THR A 152 -5.25 7.48 -24.05
C THR A 152 -3.92 7.73 -23.33
N SER A 153 -2.97 8.33 -24.01
CA SER A 153 -1.70 8.80 -23.43
C SER A 153 -1.76 10.26 -22.95
N ILE A 154 -2.87 10.96 -23.21
CA ILE A 154 -3.03 12.37 -22.86
C ILE A 154 -3.67 12.46 -21.48
N ALA A 155 -2.87 12.76 -20.47
CA ALA A 155 -3.37 12.96 -19.11
C ALA A 155 -4.29 14.20 -19.04
N PRO A 156 -5.41 14.11 -18.31
CA PRO A 156 -6.25 15.28 -18.06
C PRO A 156 -5.52 16.25 -17.14
N HIS A 157 -5.91 17.51 -17.14
CA HIS A 157 -5.35 18.52 -16.24
C HIS A 157 -5.61 18.16 -14.76
N SER A 158 -6.81 17.63 -14.49
CA SER A 158 -7.22 17.23 -13.12
C SER A 158 -8.04 15.95 -13.14
N ILE A 159 -8.09 15.29 -11.99
CA ILE A 159 -8.94 14.12 -11.72
C ILE A 159 -10.10 14.56 -10.84
N SER A 160 -11.31 14.13 -11.18
CA SER A 160 -12.49 14.27 -10.33
C SER A 160 -12.49 13.16 -9.28
N ILE A 161 -12.50 13.54 -8.01
CA ILE A 161 -12.53 12.60 -6.89
C ILE A 161 -13.81 12.87 -6.10
N THR A 162 -14.61 11.82 -5.95
CA THR A 162 -15.82 11.87 -5.15
C THR A 162 -15.71 10.88 -3.99
N SER A 163 -16.41 11.16 -2.90
CA SER A 163 -16.55 10.22 -1.79
C SER A 163 -17.97 10.19 -1.26
N SER A 164 -18.37 9.05 -0.70
CA SER A 164 -19.63 8.87 0.02
C SER A 164 -19.45 7.96 1.22
N SER A 165 -20.28 8.12 2.25
CA SER A 165 -20.21 7.24 3.42
C SER A 165 -20.79 5.86 3.16
N THR A 166 -21.69 5.72 2.19
CA THR A 166 -22.37 4.46 1.84
C THR A 166 -22.50 4.27 0.33
N SER A 167 -22.94 3.08 -0.08
CA SER A 167 -23.26 2.75 -1.48
C SER A 167 -24.54 3.40 -2.01
N GLU A 168 -25.30 4.10 -1.17
CA GLU A 168 -26.54 4.78 -1.56
C GLU A 168 -26.29 6.16 -2.19
N PHE A 169 -25.06 6.68 -2.12
CA PHE A 169 -24.64 7.96 -2.69
C PHE A 169 -25.44 9.20 -2.21
N ASN A 170 -26.00 9.14 -0.99
CA ASN A 170 -26.83 10.21 -0.44
C ASN A 170 -26.02 11.45 0.03
N ASP A 171 -24.72 11.28 0.27
CA ASP A 171 -23.82 12.28 0.87
C ASP A 171 -22.54 12.49 0.05
N ILE A 172 -22.67 12.53 -1.28
CA ILE A 172 -21.52 12.69 -2.19
C ILE A 172 -20.81 14.02 -1.90
N ARG A 173 -19.52 13.90 -1.63
CA ARG A 173 -18.57 15.01 -1.61
C ARG A 173 -17.68 14.95 -2.83
N SER A 174 -17.34 16.10 -3.40
CA SER A 174 -16.53 16.19 -4.62
C SER A 174 -15.30 17.05 -4.39
N PHE A 175 -14.18 16.63 -4.94
CA PHE A 175 -12.91 17.34 -4.96
C PHE A 175 -12.24 17.15 -6.30
N CYS A 176 -11.57 18.18 -6.83
CA CYS A 176 -10.74 18.08 -8.02
C CYS A 176 -9.29 18.31 -7.64
N ALA A 177 -8.40 17.39 -8.03
CA ALA A 177 -6.97 17.52 -7.81
C ALA A 177 -6.20 17.47 -9.12
N PRO A 178 -5.06 18.17 -9.26
CA PRO A 178 -4.18 18.04 -10.42
C PRO A 178 -3.80 16.57 -10.63
N TYR A 179 -3.71 16.15 -11.90
CA TYR A 179 -3.40 14.75 -12.25
C TYR A 179 -2.11 14.27 -11.58
N GLU A 180 -1.07 15.07 -11.63
CA GLU A 180 0.25 14.80 -11.04
C GLU A 180 0.26 14.71 -9.51
N THR A 181 -0.73 15.32 -8.84
CA THR A 181 -0.91 15.18 -7.39
C THR A 181 -1.49 13.82 -7.04
N VAL A 182 -2.38 13.29 -7.89
CA VAL A 182 -3.05 12.01 -7.67
C VAL A 182 -2.20 10.85 -8.20
N VAL A 183 -1.65 10.97 -9.40
CA VAL A 183 -0.82 9.92 -10.02
C VAL A 183 0.64 10.34 -9.96
N ALA A 184 1.38 9.80 -9.01
CA ALA A 184 2.78 10.15 -8.80
C ALA A 184 3.71 9.55 -9.88
N LYS A 185 4.93 10.11 -10.00
CA LYS A 185 5.97 9.63 -10.93
C LYS A 185 6.34 8.15 -10.72
N ASN A 186 6.28 7.65 -9.49
CA ASN A 186 6.48 6.24 -9.16
C ASN A 186 5.23 5.37 -9.42
N ARG A 187 4.19 5.93 -10.06
CA ARG A 187 2.90 5.31 -10.37
C ARG A 187 2.08 4.90 -9.15
N PHE A 188 2.33 5.49 -7.99
CA PHE A 188 1.39 5.43 -6.89
C PHE A 188 0.20 6.35 -7.15
N VAL A 189 -0.97 5.93 -6.65
CA VAL A 189 -2.19 6.74 -6.74
C VAL A 189 -2.54 7.21 -5.33
N TYR A 190 -2.45 8.51 -5.12
CA TYR A 190 -2.82 9.15 -3.87
C TYR A 190 -4.32 9.46 -3.84
N LEU A 191 -5.00 8.98 -2.81
CA LEU A 191 -6.45 9.14 -2.69
C LEU A 191 -6.76 10.43 -1.92
N VAL A 192 -6.62 11.55 -2.62
CA VAL A 192 -6.81 12.92 -2.11
C VAL A 192 -8.30 13.24 -2.10
N THR A 193 -8.88 13.53 -0.97
CA THR A 193 -10.32 13.77 -0.84
C THR A 193 -10.69 15.22 -0.52
N ASN A 194 -9.69 16.03 -0.16
CA ASN A 194 -9.88 17.41 0.27
C ASN A 194 -8.59 18.23 0.07
N LYS A 195 -8.68 19.53 0.33
CA LYS A 195 -7.54 20.43 0.21
C LYS A 195 -6.43 20.12 1.20
N GLU A 196 -6.75 19.69 2.41
CA GLU A 196 -5.75 19.37 3.43
C GLU A 196 -4.87 18.21 3.00
N ASP A 197 -5.46 17.16 2.38
CA ASP A 197 -4.70 16.06 1.80
C ASP A 197 -3.74 16.55 0.70
N ALA A 198 -4.20 17.45 -0.17
CA ALA A 198 -3.38 18.03 -1.24
C ALA A 198 -2.22 18.87 -0.67
N ASP A 199 -2.47 19.66 0.36
CA ASP A 199 -1.47 20.49 1.04
C ASP A 199 -0.41 19.62 1.73
N ILE A 200 -0.82 18.49 2.34
CA ILE A 200 0.09 17.49 2.93
C ILE A 200 1.01 16.91 1.86
N LEU A 201 0.46 16.47 0.73
CA LEU A 201 1.26 15.94 -0.38
C LEU A 201 2.21 17.00 -0.94
N HIS A 202 1.73 18.22 -1.13
CA HIS A 202 2.55 19.33 -1.58
C HIS A 202 3.73 19.57 -0.65
N THR A 203 3.48 19.64 0.66
CA THR A 203 4.52 19.86 1.68
C THR A 203 5.58 18.76 1.66
N ILE A 204 5.16 17.48 1.66
CA ILE A 204 6.11 16.35 1.68
C ILE A 204 6.88 16.22 0.36
N ASN A 205 6.26 16.53 -0.77
CA ASN A 205 6.91 16.44 -2.07
C ASN A 205 8.01 17.49 -2.29
N HIS A 206 8.17 18.46 -1.39
CA HIS A 206 9.37 19.33 -1.35
C HIS A 206 10.63 18.58 -0.96
N PHE A 207 10.51 17.46 -0.27
CA PHE A 207 11.62 16.57 -0.02
C PHE A 207 11.86 15.68 -1.23
N HIS A 208 13.11 15.53 -1.64
CA HIS A 208 13.46 14.89 -2.92
C HIS A 208 14.24 13.59 -2.75
N LYS A 209 14.48 13.16 -1.51
CA LYS A 209 15.16 11.89 -1.23
C LYS A 209 14.16 10.82 -0.80
N THR A 210 14.63 9.58 -0.86
CA THR A 210 13.97 8.39 -0.34
C THR A 210 14.96 7.65 0.57
N LEU A 211 14.47 6.72 1.41
CA LEU A 211 15.36 5.94 2.28
C LEU A 211 16.50 5.26 1.53
N PRO A 212 16.28 4.58 0.37
CA PRO A 212 17.37 3.97 -0.39
C PRO A 212 18.42 4.95 -0.89
N GLU A 213 18.02 6.18 -1.28
CA GLU A 213 18.94 7.19 -1.79
C GLU A 213 19.86 7.79 -0.71
N ILE A 214 19.51 7.62 0.56
CA ILE A 214 20.38 7.96 1.70
C ILE A 214 21.02 6.72 2.35
N ASN A 215 21.08 5.61 1.60
CA ASN A 215 21.66 4.32 2.03
C ASN A 215 20.96 3.68 3.25
N LEU A 216 19.67 3.94 3.43
CA LEU A 216 18.83 3.31 4.44
C LEU A 216 17.71 2.52 3.77
N LYS A 217 17.20 1.53 4.47
CA LYS A 217 16.10 0.71 3.93
C LYS A 217 15.24 0.15 5.06
N MET A 218 13.95 0.36 4.95
CA MET A 218 13.00 -0.39 5.77
C MET A 218 12.86 -1.81 5.25
N GLN A 219 12.98 -2.76 6.15
CA GLN A 219 12.81 -4.19 5.90
C GLN A 219 11.69 -4.73 6.80
N THR A 220 11.10 -5.85 6.41
CA THR A 220 10.12 -6.56 7.23
C THR A 220 10.80 -7.69 8.00
N GLY A 221 10.43 -7.85 9.27
CA GLY A 221 10.90 -8.98 10.08
C GLY A 221 10.51 -10.33 9.47
N ILE A 222 11.37 -11.32 9.67
CA ILE A 222 11.29 -12.60 8.97
C ILE A 222 10.76 -13.74 9.82
N ILE A 223 10.76 -13.61 11.13
CA ILE A 223 10.34 -14.69 12.03
C ILE A 223 8.81 -14.78 12.05
N VAL A 224 8.31 -15.95 11.70
CA VAL A 224 6.89 -16.29 11.72
C VAL A 224 6.68 -17.34 12.82
N ASP A 225 6.20 -16.93 13.98
CA ASP A 225 6.17 -17.69 15.24
C ASP A 225 5.73 -19.14 15.07
N PHE A 226 4.59 -19.35 14.40
CA PHE A 226 4.03 -20.69 14.24
C PHE A 226 4.82 -21.59 13.27
N ARG A 227 5.73 -21.01 12.45
CA ARG A 227 6.57 -21.74 11.49
C ARG A 227 7.99 -21.99 12.00
N THR A 228 8.38 -21.34 13.09
CA THR A 228 9.76 -21.35 13.59
C THR A 228 9.80 -21.61 15.10
N ARG A 229 8.80 -22.35 15.62
CA ARG A 229 8.68 -22.65 17.08
C ARG A 229 9.91 -23.31 17.66
N GLU A 230 10.60 -24.12 16.86
CA GLU A 230 11.77 -24.88 17.28
C GLU A 230 12.97 -24.00 17.71
N VAL A 231 13.04 -22.76 17.20
CA VAL A 231 14.12 -21.82 17.55
C VAL A 231 13.71 -20.78 18.61
N LEU A 232 12.44 -20.75 19.03
CA LEU A 232 11.96 -19.81 20.04
C LEU A 232 12.29 -20.30 21.44
N ARG A 233 12.59 -19.35 22.34
CA ARG A 233 12.88 -19.58 23.78
C ARG A 233 12.15 -18.54 24.60
N ASN A 234 11.89 -18.89 25.86
CA ASN A 234 11.27 -17.98 26.84
C ASN A 234 12.33 -17.30 27.72
N GLU A 235 13.47 -17.93 27.87
CA GLU A 235 14.57 -17.45 28.72
C GLU A 235 15.83 -17.19 27.92
N ILE A 236 16.65 -16.28 28.43
CA ILE A 236 17.95 -15.95 27.86
C ILE A 236 18.91 -17.08 28.25
N GLU A 237 19.45 -17.75 27.25
CA GLU A 237 20.49 -18.77 27.39
C GLU A 237 21.69 -18.45 26.49
N ASP A 238 22.78 -19.17 26.69
CA ASP A 238 23.99 -18.97 25.88
C ASP A 238 23.69 -19.21 24.38
N GLY A 239 24.17 -18.28 23.55
CA GLY A 239 23.90 -18.29 22.11
C GLY A 239 22.48 -17.89 21.70
N ALA A 240 21.68 -17.34 22.62
CA ALA A 240 20.35 -16.83 22.34
C ALA A 240 20.34 -15.29 22.21
N TYR A 241 19.38 -14.77 21.43
CA TYR A 241 19.30 -13.36 21.07
C TYR A 241 17.88 -12.81 21.24
N PRO A 242 17.73 -11.48 21.43
CA PRO A 242 16.42 -10.84 21.46
C PRO A 242 15.63 -11.07 20.16
N LEU A 243 14.36 -11.46 20.28
CA LEU A 243 13.38 -11.43 19.21
C LEU A 243 12.37 -10.31 19.45
N LEU A 244 12.37 -9.31 18.60
CA LEU A 244 11.55 -8.13 18.75
C LEU A 244 10.17 -8.31 18.10
N TYR A 245 9.13 -8.03 18.89
CA TYR A 245 7.73 -8.02 18.51
C TYR A 245 7.16 -6.60 18.53
N SER A 246 5.99 -6.40 17.94
CA SER A 246 5.29 -5.11 17.99
C SER A 246 4.94 -4.66 19.41
N GLN A 247 4.70 -5.60 20.32
CA GLN A 247 4.42 -5.32 21.74
C GLN A 247 5.60 -4.68 22.48
N HIS A 248 6.84 -4.86 22.00
CA HIS A 248 8.02 -4.22 22.57
C HIS A 248 8.08 -2.70 22.30
N ILE A 249 7.24 -2.18 21.39
CA ILE A 249 7.14 -0.74 21.19
C ILE A 249 6.28 -0.14 22.30
N LYS A 250 6.91 0.64 23.20
CA LYS A 250 6.27 1.32 24.33
C LYS A 250 6.76 2.76 24.39
N ASP A 251 5.83 3.70 24.31
CA ASP A 251 6.11 5.15 24.46
C ASP A 251 7.31 5.62 23.60
N GLY A 252 7.34 5.19 22.33
CA GLY A 252 8.39 5.56 21.38
C GLY A 252 9.72 4.85 21.55
N LYS A 253 9.85 3.93 22.50
CA LYS A 253 11.06 3.14 22.76
C LYS A 253 10.78 1.65 22.58
N VAL A 254 11.85 0.91 22.30
CA VAL A 254 11.79 -0.56 22.38
C VAL A 254 12.19 -0.95 23.81
N VAL A 255 11.29 -1.68 24.47
CA VAL A 255 11.50 -2.27 25.79
C VAL A 255 11.54 -3.78 25.62
N TRP A 256 12.66 -4.39 25.98
CA TRP A 256 12.87 -5.83 25.93
C TRP A 256 13.80 -6.24 27.13
N PRO A 257 13.60 -7.36 27.81
CA PRO A 257 12.46 -8.27 27.68
C PRO A 257 11.17 -7.73 28.34
N LEU A 258 10.02 -8.28 27.95
CA LEU A 258 8.72 -8.05 28.58
C LEU A 258 8.21 -9.26 29.37
N GLY A 259 8.92 -10.38 29.34
CA GLY A 259 8.46 -11.67 29.88
C GLY A 259 7.41 -12.35 28.98
N LYS A 260 7.45 -12.04 27.69
CA LYS A 260 6.56 -12.64 26.70
C LYS A 260 7.12 -13.98 26.23
N ASP A 261 6.25 -14.99 26.12
CA ASP A 261 6.65 -16.28 25.55
C ASP A 261 7.23 -16.12 24.14
N GLY A 262 8.37 -16.76 23.91
CA GLY A 262 9.05 -16.77 22.62
C GLY A 262 9.72 -15.44 22.23
N GLU A 263 10.02 -14.55 23.19
CA GLU A 263 10.72 -13.28 22.90
C GLU A 263 12.26 -13.41 22.82
N VAL A 264 12.74 -14.64 22.81
CA VAL A 264 14.14 -15.00 22.62
C VAL A 264 14.27 -15.98 21.48
N ILE A 265 15.30 -15.87 20.67
CA ILE A 265 15.59 -16.78 19.57
C ILE A 265 16.98 -17.42 19.74
N LYS A 266 17.07 -18.74 19.61
CA LYS A 266 18.34 -19.47 19.53
C LYS A 266 18.44 -20.22 18.21
N THR A 267 19.40 -19.81 17.36
CA THR A 267 19.55 -20.37 16.02
C THR A 267 20.93 -20.06 15.46
N ASP A 268 21.45 -20.99 14.66
CA ASP A 268 22.67 -20.80 13.85
C ASP A 268 22.36 -20.25 12.45
N LYS A 269 21.08 -20.15 12.10
CA LYS A 269 20.62 -19.68 10.81
C LYS A 269 20.77 -18.18 10.68
N LYS A 270 21.87 -17.72 10.07
CA LYS A 270 22.21 -16.30 9.93
C LYS A 270 21.10 -15.47 9.25
N SER A 271 20.30 -16.06 8.37
CA SER A 271 19.17 -15.35 7.72
C SER A 271 18.05 -14.97 8.69
N TYR A 272 18.01 -15.53 9.91
CA TYR A 272 17.04 -15.17 10.95
C TYR A 272 17.56 -14.08 11.87
N LEU A 273 18.82 -13.68 11.74
CA LEU A 273 19.51 -12.75 12.63
C LEU A 273 19.94 -11.49 11.90
N GLN A 274 19.89 -10.36 12.59
CA GLN A 274 20.50 -9.09 12.19
C GLN A 274 21.63 -8.78 13.20
N GLU A 275 22.76 -8.27 12.69
CA GLU A 275 23.79 -7.74 13.59
C GLU A 275 23.20 -6.62 14.44
N ASN A 276 23.50 -6.66 15.73
CA ASN A 276 23.04 -5.64 16.66
C ASN A 276 23.55 -4.24 16.28
N GLY A 277 22.66 -3.28 16.30
CA GLY A 277 22.88 -1.89 15.90
C GLY A 277 21.79 -0.98 16.46
N ASP A 278 21.74 0.23 15.98
CA ASP A 278 20.62 1.13 16.24
C ASP A 278 19.52 0.87 15.21
N PHE A 279 18.28 0.77 15.66
CA PHE A 279 17.14 0.47 14.80
C PHE A 279 15.95 1.37 15.11
N LEU A 280 15.28 1.81 14.07
CA LEU A 280 13.90 2.25 14.19
C LEU A 280 12.97 1.07 13.91
N ILE A 281 12.22 0.64 14.89
CA ILE A 281 11.23 -0.44 14.79
C ILE A 281 9.86 0.18 14.52
N VAL A 282 9.12 -0.36 13.56
CA VAL A 282 7.81 0.15 13.16
C VAL A 282 6.79 -0.98 13.19
N LYS A 283 5.65 -0.76 13.84
CA LYS A 283 4.55 -1.71 13.86
C LYS A 283 4.02 -1.92 12.45
N ARG A 284 3.93 -3.17 12.00
CA ARG A 284 3.52 -3.49 10.63
C ARG A 284 2.00 -3.55 10.47
N PHE A 285 1.26 -3.94 11.48
CA PHE A 285 -0.19 -4.03 11.43
C PHE A 285 -0.80 -2.94 12.28
N THR A 286 -1.45 -2.00 11.62
CA THR A 286 -2.22 -0.90 12.21
C THR A 286 -3.45 -0.68 11.36
N SER A 287 -4.60 -0.46 11.98
CA SER A 287 -5.80 -0.11 11.23
C SER A 287 -5.93 1.40 11.03
N LYS A 288 -6.79 1.84 10.13
CA LYS A 288 -7.01 3.28 9.92
C LYS A 288 -7.79 3.92 11.07
N GLU A 289 -8.51 3.12 11.85
CA GLU A 289 -9.26 3.52 13.02
C GLU A 289 -8.35 3.79 14.22
N GLU A 290 -7.12 3.24 14.22
CA GLU A 290 -6.13 3.57 15.25
C GLU A 290 -5.74 5.05 15.18
N PRO A 291 -5.46 5.70 16.33
CA PRO A 291 -5.06 7.12 16.36
C PRO A 291 -3.87 7.43 15.46
N ARG A 292 -2.98 6.45 15.28
CA ARG A 292 -1.81 6.55 14.39
C ARG A 292 -1.61 5.28 13.56
N ARG A 293 -1.28 5.50 12.28
CA ARG A 293 -0.85 4.42 11.37
C ARG A 293 0.63 4.10 11.56
N LEU A 294 1.47 5.12 11.70
CA LEU A 294 2.91 4.95 11.91
C LEU A 294 3.19 4.93 13.41
N GLN A 295 3.45 3.74 13.95
CA GLN A 295 3.77 3.51 15.36
C GLN A 295 5.20 2.99 15.46
N CYS A 296 6.10 3.82 15.97
CA CYS A 296 7.54 3.60 15.93
C CYS A 296 8.12 3.44 17.34
N GLY A 297 9.23 2.70 17.45
CA GLY A 297 10.02 2.57 18.67
C GLY A 297 11.52 2.60 18.37
N ILE A 298 12.25 3.40 19.13
CA ILE A 298 13.70 3.52 19.06
C ILE A 298 14.35 2.36 19.83
N TYR A 299 15.19 1.59 19.13
CA TYR A 299 16.08 0.58 19.72
C TYR A 299 17.52 1.06 19.58
N LEU A 300 18.24 1.18 20.70
CA LEU A 300 19.63 1.60 20.74
C LEU A 300 20.54 0.44 21.13
N LYS A 301 21.55 0.15 20.32
CA LYS A 301 22.57 -0.87 20.58
C LYS A 301 23.15 -0.76 21.99
N LYS A 302 23.49 0.45 22.44
CA LYS A 302 24.10 0.71 23.76
C LYS A 302 23.30 0.10 24.92
N LYS A 303 21.97 0.01 24.79
CA LYS A 303 21.11 -0.59 25.85
C LYS A 303 21.17 -2.12 25.85
N TYR A 304 21.56 -2.73 24.74
CA TYR A 304 21.56 -4.17 24.50
C TYR A 304 22.91 -4.66 23.97
N ASP A 305 24.01 -4.05 24.38
CA ASP A 305 25.36 -4.24 23.87
C ASP A 305 25.94 -5.65 24.11
N LYS A 306 25.41 -6.35 25.10
CA LYS A 306 25.78 -7.74 25.41
C LYS A 306 25.39 -8.74 24.31
N PHE A 307 24.44 -8.36 23.42
CA PHE A 307 23.99 -9.22 22.33
C PHE A 307 24.71 -8.87 21.04
N LYS A 308 25.28 -9.89 20.37
CA LYS A 308 25.90 -9.74 19.05
C LYS A 308 24.86 -9.58 17.95
N TYR A 309 23.72 -10.23 18.09
CA TYR A 309 22.63 -10.24 17.13
C TYR A 309 21.29 -9.94 17.79
N ILE A 310 20.33 -9.54 16.97
CA ILE A 310 18.90 -9.47 17.30
C ILE A 310 18.11 -10.17 16.19
N SER A 311 16.84 -10.40 16.42
CA SER A 311 15.88 -10.84 15.40
C SER A 311 14.59 -10.05 15.47
N THR A 312 13.81 -10.10 14.41
CA THR A 312 12.53 -9.36 14.31
C THR A 312 11.43 -10.27 13.76
N GLN A 313 10.28 -10.21 14.42
CA GLN A 313 9.10 -10.96 14.05
C GLN A 313 8.40 -10.29 12.87
N ASN A 314 7.69 -11.06 12.03
CA ASN A 314 7.12 -10.57 10.76
C ASN A 314 5.98 -9.54 10.90
N LYS A 315 5.52 -9.25 12.12
CA LYS A 315 4.55 -8.18 12.40
C LYS A 315 5.20 -6.84 12.74
N VAL A 316 6.52 -6.73 12.59
CA VAL A 316 7.26 -5.48 12.66
C VAL A 316 8.07 -5.25 11.39
N ASN A 317 8.24 -4.00 11.05
CA ASN A 317 9.24 -3.52 10.11
C ASN A 317 10.38 -2.86 10.89
N PHE A 318 11.55 -2.75 10.29
CA PHE A 318 12.70 -2.11 10.91
C PHE A 318 13.59 -1.38 9.89
N ILE A 319 14.24 -0.32 10.34
CA ILE A 319 15.32 0.37 9.62
C ILE A 319 16.57 0.24 10.48
N LYS A 320 17.63 -0.40 9.96
CA LYS A 320 18.94 -0.38 10.60
C LYS A 320 19.58 0.97 10.33
N CYS A 321 19.95 1.68 11.38
CA CYS A 321 20.61 2.97 11.34
C CYS A 321 22.08 2.83 11.71
N ASP A 322 22.91 3.74 11.25
CA ASP A 322 24.35 3.76 11.55
C ASP A 322 24.70 4.67 12.73
N SER A 323 23.74 5.45 13.22
CA SER A 323 23.91 6.28 14.41
C SER A 323 22.59 6.51 15.15
N PRO A 324 22.68 6.80 16.47
CA PRO A 324 21.52 7.25 17.24
C PRO A 324 20.85 8.48 16.65
N CYS A 325 21.63 9.46 16.13
CA CYS A 325 21.07 10.68 15.54
C CYS A 325 20.15 10.36 14.36
N VAL A 326 20.56 9.49 13.46
CA VAL A 326 19.72 9.04 12.32
C VAL A 326 18.47 8.32 12.84
N THR A 327 18.59 7.47 13.85
CA THR A 327 17.45 6.74 14.43
C THR A 327 16.41 7.70 15.01
N TYR A 328 16.84 8.70 15.78
CA TYR A 328 15.95 9.72 16.35
C TYR A 328 15.37 10.63 15.26
N GLY A 329 16.15 10.99 14.23
CA GLY A 329 15.67 11.80 13.11
C GLY A 329 14.58 11.10 12.28
N LEU A 330 14.75 9.81 11.98
CA LEU A 330 13.71 8.99 11.35
C LEU A 330 12.48 8.84 12.25
N TYR A 331 12.68 8.77 13.57
CA TYR A 331 11.57 8.79 14.51
C TYR A 331 10.80 10.11 14.44
N VAL A 332 11.49 11.28 14.34
CA VAL A 332 10.81 12.57 14.12
C VAL A 332 9.91 12.51 12.90
N LEU A 333 10.43 12.06 11.76
CA LEU A 333 9.65 11.97 10.53
C LEU A 333 8.43 11.06 10.71
N LEU A 334 8.66 9.76 10.98
CA LEU A 334 7.59 8.76 10.98
C LEU A 334 6.62 8.90 12.16
N ASN A 335 7.02 9.62 13.22
CA ASN A 335 6.14 9.89 14.37
C ASN A 335 5.49 11.28 14.32
N SER A 336 5.75 12.11 13.31
CA SER A 336 5.06 13.37 13.09
C SER A 336 3.63 13.16 12.58
N THR A 337 2.78 14.16 12.79
CA THR A 337 1.41 14.16 12.26
C THR A 337 1.44 14.22 10.73
N LEU A 338 2.33 15.03 10.15
CA LEU A 338 2.44 15.22 8.71
C LEU A 338 2.67 13.88 7.97
N TYR A 339 3.65 13.07 8.44
CA TYR A 339 3.96 11.79 7.82
C TYR A 339 2.89 10.72 8.11
N ASP A 340 2.21 10.76 9.25
CA ASP A 340 1.08 9.86 9.52
C ASP A 340 -0.11 10.15 8.60
N CYS A 341 -0.44 11.43 8.38
CA CYS A 341 -1.47 11.85 7.44
C CYS A 341 -1.09 11.49 5.99
N TYR A 342 0.15 11.77 5.57
CA TYR A 342 0.64 11.36 4.26
C TYR A 342 0.49 9.84 4.06
N TYR A 343 0.85 9.04 5.06
CA TYR A 343 0.74 7.59 4.97
C TYR A 343 -0.72 7.13 4.86
N ARG A 344 -1.66 7.83 5.50
CA ARG A 344 -3.11 7.57 5.37
C ARG A 344 -3.65 7.85 3.97
N ILE A 345 -3.16 8.91 3.32
CA ILE A 345 -3.51 9.22 1.93
C ILE A 345 -2.97 8.13 0.99
N LEU A 346 -1.76 7.64 1.24
CA LEU A 346 -1.08 6.65 0.41
C LEU A 346 -1.66 5.24 0.59
N ASN A 347 -1.88 4.80 1.83
CA ASN A 347 -2.16 3.40 2.17
C ASN A 347 -3.54 3.20 2.78
N GLY A 348 -4.39 2.46 2.08
CA GLY A 348 -5.71 2.03 2.56
C GLY A 348 -5.76 0.63 3.15
N SER A 349 -4.64 -0.09 3.25
CA SER A 349 -4.62 -1.44 3.84
C SER A 349 -4.35 -1.40 5.35
N THR A 350 -4.54 -2.53 6.05
CA THR A 350 -4.20 -2.66 7.47
C THR A 350 -2.71 -2.90 7.72
N GLN A 351 -1.88 -2.96 6.66
CA GLN A 351 -0.45 -3.21 6.77
C GLN A 351 0.34 -1.95 6.44
N VAL A 352 1.35 -1.65 7.25
CA VAL A 352 2.40 -0.70 6.92
C VAL A 352 3.44 -1.44 6.08
N ASN A 353 3.47 -1.15 4.77
CA ASN A 353 4.33 -1.84 3.84
C ASN A 353 5.70 -1.16 3.74
N SER A 354 6.78 -1.95 3.85
CA SER A 354 8.14 -1.43 3.74
C SER A 354 8.43 -0.77 2.38
N THR A 355 7.82 -1.27 1.32
CA THR A 355 7.98 -0.68 -0.03
C THR A 355 7.44 0.75 -0.11
N GLU A 356 6.30 1.03 0.52
CA GLU A 356 5.70 2.36 0.56
C GLU A 356 6.57 3.33 1.35
N ILE A 357 7.01 2.93 2.54
CA ILE A 357 7.91 3.76 3.37
C ILE A 357 9.25 4.02 2.67
N ASN A 358 9.80 3.03 1.98
CA ASN A 358 11.05 3.19 1.22
C ASN A 358 10.93 4.19 0.06
N GLN A 359 9.73 4.46 -0.42
CA GLN A 359 9.48 5.38 -1.54
C GLN A 359 8.90 6.72 -1.09
N MET A 360 8.65 6.91 0.21
CA MET A 360 8.19 8.19 0.74
C MET A 360 9.28 9.25 0.58
N PRO A 361 8.92 10.48 0.16
CA PRO A 361 9.84 11.59 0.15
C PRO A 361 10.30 11.94 1.57
N ILE A 362 11.59 12.09 1.74
CA ILE A 362 12.24 12.45 3.01
C ILE A 362 13.29 13.54 2.78
N PRO A 363 13.67 14.29 3.81
CA PRO A 363 14.77 15.25 3.73
C PRO A 363 16.13 14.60 3.42
N GLU A 364 17.10 15.41 3.08
CA GLU A 364 18.51 15.04 3.02
C GLU A 364 18.95 14.42 4.36
N ARG A 365 19.89 13.49 4.29
CA ARG A 365 20.40 12.77 5.47
C ARG A 365 20.90 13.71 6.58
N GLN A 366 21.60 14.79 6.23
CA GLN A 366 22.09 15.77 7.20
C GLN A 366 20.96 16.40 8.01
N VAL A 367 19.84 16.75 7.36
CA VAL A 367 18.65 17.30 8.02
C VAL A 367 18.05 16.29 9.00
N ILE A 368 17.99 15.01 8.59
CA ILE A 368 17.51 13.93 9.48
C ILE A 368 18.40 13.80 10.71
N GLU A 369 19.72 13.89 10.57
CA GLU A 369 20.68 13.85 11.67
C GLU A 369 20.51 15.05 12.62
N GLU A 370 20.27 16.24 12.10
CA GLU A 370 20.04 17.46 12.90
C GLU A 370 18.72 17.37 13.68
N MET A 371 17.63 16.92 13.02
CA MET A 371 16.36 16.62 13.70
C MET A 371 16.56 15.62 14.85
N GLY A 372 17.36 14.58 14.60
CA GLY A 372 17.63 13.55 15.60
C GLY A 372 18.43 14.09 16.77
N LYS A 373 19.47 14.88 16.53
CA LYS A 373 20.26 15.55 17.59
C LYS A 373 19.35 16.40 18.48
N GLU A 374 18.41 17.13 17.88
CA GLU A 374 17.47 17.95 18.63
C GLU A 374 16.54 17.08 19.49
N LEU A 375 15.92 16.03 18.89
CA LEU A 375 14.97 15.17 19.63
C LEU A 375 15.63 14.40 20.78
N MET A 376 16.93 14.08 20.70
CA MET A 376 17.64 13.39 21.79
C MET A 376 17.61 14.16 23.12
N HIS A 377 17.36 15.47 23.09
CA HIS A 377 17.24 16.35 24.25
C HIS A 377 15.79 16.60 24.68
N HIS A 378 14.82 15.94 24.05
CA HIS A 378 13.39 16.11 24.32
C HIS A 378 12.70 14.76 24.58
N GLU A 379 11.49 14.82 25.10
CA GLU A 379 10.64 13.64 25.22
C GLU A 379 10.18 13.14 23.85
N LEU A 380 10.05 11.82 23.72
CA LEU A 380 9.53 11.16 22.54
C LEU A 380 8.01 11.35 22.44
N SER A 381 7.58 12.47 21.91
CA SER A 381 6.18 12.82 21.73
C SER A 381 5.88 13.31 20.32
N VAL A 382 4.65 13.15 19.88
CA VAL A 382 4.17 13.68 18.58
C VAL A 382 4.35 15.20 18.53
N ALA A 383 4.08 15.89 19.63
CA ALA A 383 4.21 17.35 19.72
C ALA A 383 5.66 17.81 19.44
N ASN A 384 6.65 17.16 20.06
CA ASN A 384 8.04 17.47 19.82
C ASN A 384 8.49 17.10 18.41
N CYS A 385 8.03 15.96 17.86
CA CYS A 385 8.29 15.59 16.49
C CYS A 385 7.74 16.65 15.50
N ASN A 386 6.50 17.09 15.69
CA ASN A 386 5.91 18.15 14.87
C ASN A 386 6.68 19.47 14.99
N LYS A 387 7.03 19.88 16.21
CA LYS A 387 7.80 21.12 16.45
C LYS A 387 9.14 21.10 15.74
N ILE A 388 9.85 19.99 15.78
CA ILE A 388 11.16 19.83 15.14
C ILE A 388 11.01 19.83 13.63
N LEU A 389 10.09 19.00 13.08
CA LEU A 389 9.87 18.89 11.64
C LEU A 389 9.44 20.24 11.03
N ASN A 390 8.58 21.01 11.70
CA ASN A 390 8.07 22.29 11.21
C ASN A 390 9.17 23.33 10.93
N LYS A 391 10.37 23.18 11.47
CA LYS A 391 11.52 24.07 11.16
C LYS A 391 12.08 23.83 9.75
N TRP A 392 11.73 22.73 9.11
CA TRP A 392 12.31 22.26 7.85
C TRP A 392 11.32 22.21 6.68
N ILE A 393 10.07 22.50 6.94
CA ILE A 393 9.00 22.49 5.92
C ILE A 393 8.47 23.88 5.58
N ASN A 394 9.01 24.94 6.19
CA ASN A 394 8.65 26.34 5.94
C ASN A 394 9.72 27.04 5.09
#